data_70eab862e6039249ce326e22203b1a2b
#
_entry.id   70eab862e6039249ce326e22203b1a2b
#
_cell.length_a   1.000
_cell.length_b   1.000
_cell.length_c   1.000
_cell.angle_alpha   90.00
_cell.angle_beta   90.00
_cell.angle_gamma   90.00
#
_symmetry.space_group_name_H-M   'P 1'
#
loop_
_entity.id
_entity.type
_entity.pdbx_description
1 polymer ?
#
loop_
_entity_poly.entity_id
_entity_poly.type
_entity_poly.pdbx_seq_one_letter_code
_entity_poly.pdbx_strand_id
1 'polypeptide(L)'
;KRPLVMAGPCSAETEEQVITTAQQLSKIGVKIFRAGIWKPRTKPGSFEGIGEEGLPWMQRVQKECGMLVATEVANKAHVEAALKAGIDILWIGARTSANPFAMQEIADSLKGVDIPVLVKNPVNPDLELWIGALERLNNAGIKRLGAIHRGFSTYDKRIYRNLPMWHIAIELHRRIPNLPMICDPSHIGGKRELIAPLCQQAMDLG
;
A
#
# COMPACT_ATOMS: atom_id res chain seq x y z
N LYS A 1 9.13 -13.55 -16.59
CA LYS A 1 7.89 -13.58 -15.78
C LYS A 1 7.23 -12.21 -15.88
N ARG A 2 5.91 -12.15 -16.01
CA ARG A 2 5.19 -10.88 -15.90
C ARG A 2 5.19 -10.40 -14.45
N PRO A 3 5.36 -9.10 -14.16
CA PRO A 3 5.27 -8.59 -12.80
C PRO A 3 3.86 -8.79 -12.25
N LEU A 4 3.75 -9.01 -10.95
CA LEU A 4 2.47 -9.00 -10.27
C LEU A 4 1.94 -7.56 -10.24
N VAL A 5 0.69 -7.37 -10.69
CA VAL A 5 0.05 -6.06 -10.72
C VAL A 5 -1.05 -6.00 -9.64
N MET A 6 -0.94 -4.99 -8.78
CA MET A 6 -1.99 -4.58 -7.86
C MET A 6 -2.54 -3.24 -8.33
N ALA A 7 -3.81 -3.18 -8.72
CA ALA A 7 -4.40 -1.98 -9.31
C ALA A 7 -5.79 -1.67 -8.73
N GLY A 8 -6.19 -0.41 -8.85
CA GLY A 8 -7.47 0.10 -8.37
C GLY A 8 -7.39 1.58 -7.99
N PRO A 9 -8.49 2.21 -7.60
CA PRO A 9 -8.53 3.63 -7.28
C PRO A 9 -7.68 3.95 -6.05
N CYS A 10 -7.04 5.11 -6.03
CA CYS A 10 -6.28 5.57 -4.85
C CYS A 10 -7.21 5.70 -3.64
N SER A 11 -8.44 6.15 -3.88
CA SER A 11 -9.48 6.33 -2.87
C SER A 11 -10.77 5.67 -3.36
N ALA A 12 -11.42 4.86 -2.53
CA ALA A 12 -12.79 4.43 -2.76
C ALA A 12 -13.71 5.60 -2.39
N GLU A 13 -14.48 6.09 -3.36
CA GLU A 13 -15.33 7.26 -3.18
C GLU A 13 -16.81 6.91 -3.34
N THR A 14 -17.14 6.01 -4.27
CA THR A 14 -18.47 5.47 -4.49
C THR A 14 -18.42 3.98 -4.79
N GLU A 15 -19.51 3.29 -4.50
CA GLU A 15 -19.63 1.86 -4.83
C GLU A 15 -19.51 1.61 -6.34
N GLU A 16 -20.17 2.44 -7.15
CA GLU A 16 -20.12 2.35 -8.60
C GLU A 16 -18.68 2.46 -9.14
N GLN A 17 -17.90 3.44 -8.65
CA GLN A 17 -16.48 3.60 -9.00
C GLN A 17 -15.69 2.33 -8.69
N VAL A 18 -15.87 1.77 -7.49
CA VAL A 18 -15.14 0.59 -7.03
C VAL A 18 -15.47 -0.62 -7.89
N ILE A 19 -16.76 -0.91 -8.07
CA ILE A 19 -17.20 -2.10 -8.81
C ILE A 19 -16.85 -1.99 -10.29
N THR A 20 -17.14 -0.86 -10.93
CA THR A 20 -16.82 -0.65 -12.35
C THR A 20 -15.33 -0.78 -12.62
N THR A 21 -14.49 -0.17 -11.75
CA THR A 21 -13.03 -0.28 -11.88
C THR A 21 -12.56 -1.73 -11.70
N ALA A 22 -13.08 -2.45 -10.71
CA ALA A 22 -12.73 -3.85 -10.48
C ALA A 22 -13.11 -4.75 -11.66
N GLN A 23 -14.29 -4.58 -12.22
CA GLN A 23 -14.75 -5.33 -13.40
C GLN A 23 -13.85 -5.08 -14.62
N GLN A 24 -13.44 -3.83 -14.86
CA GLN A 24 -12.52 -3.51 -15.95
C GLN A 24 -11.14 -4.13 -15.75
N LEU A 25 -10.59 -4.06 -14.53
CA LEU A 25 -9.30 -4.64 -14.18
C LEU A 25 -9.30 -6.17 -14.26
N SER A 26 -10.38 -6.81 -13.82
CA SER A 26 -10.53 -8.27 -13.88
C SER A 26 -10.52 -8.77 -15.33
N LYS A 27 -11.20 -8.06 -16.27
CA LYS A 27 -11.22 -8.40 -17.71
C LYS A 27 -9.82 -8.40 -18.36
N ILE A 28 -8.90 -7.58 -17.86
CA ILE A 28 -7.51 -7.55 -18.36
C ILE A 28 -6.56 -8.42 -17.54
N GLY A 29 -7.10 -9.24 -16.63
CA GLY A 29 -6.36 -10.27 -15.91
C GLY A 29 -5.65 -9.80 -14.63
N VAL A 30 -5.95 -8.62 -14.11
CA VAL A 30 -5.45 -8.18 -12.79
C VAL A 30 -6.11 -9.05 -11.71
N LYS A 31 -5.29 -9.56 -10.78
CA LYS A 31 -5.74 -10.49 -9.73
C LYS A 31 -5.89 -9.86 -8.36
N ILE A 32 -5.26 -8.71 -8.14
CA ILE A 32 -5.30 -8.01 -6.86
C ILE A 32 -5.85 -6.61 -7.10
N PHE A 33 -7.04 -6.37 -6.54
CA PHE A 33 -7.67 -5.06 -6.51
C PHE A 33 -7.27 -4.31 -5.24
N ARG A 34 -6.98 -3.02 -5.36
CA ARG A 34 -6.68 -2.16 -4.22
C ARG A 34 -7.56 -0.93 -4.21
N ALA A 35 -8.07 -0.55 -3.04
CA ALA A 35 -8.71 0.75 -2.84
C ALA A 35 -8.47 1.22 -1.39
N GLY A 36 -8.10 2.48 -1.22
CA GLY A 36 -7.98 3.07 0.11
C GLY A 36 -9.34 3.54 0.58
N ILE A 37 -9.88 2.92 1.62
CA ILE A 37 -11.14 3.34 2.25
C ILE A 37 -10.90 4.30 3.42
N TRP A 38 -9.75 4.24 4.06
CA TRP A 38 -9.26 5.23 5.02
C TRP A 38 -8.08 5.98 4.42
N LYS A 39 -8.08 7.31 4.52
CA LYS A 39 -7.10 8.18 3.84
C LYS A 39 -6.54 9.20 4.82
N PRO A 40 -5.39 8.93 5.47
CA PRO A 40 -4.73 9.94 6.29
C PRO A 40 -4.31 11.12 5.41
N ARG A 41 -4.86 12.32 5.69
CA ARG A 41 -4.59 13.53 4.92
C ARG A 41 -3.73 14.51 5.69
N THR A 42 -2.91 15.26 4.97
CA THR A 42 -2.08 16.31 5.56
C THR A 42 -2.90 17.54 5.88
N LYS A 43 -3.91 17.86 5.04
CA LYS A 43 -4.77 19.04 5.23
C LYS A 43 -6.08 18.62 5.90
N PRO A 44 -6.46 19.26 7.01
CA PRO A 44 -7.80 19.10 7.59
C PRO A 44 -8.89 19.48 6.58
N GLY A 45 -10.05 18.83 6.67
CA GLY A 45 -11.17 19.07 5.78
C GLY A 45 -11.05 18.48 4.37
N SER A 46 -9.97 17.77 4.08
CA SER A 46 -9.89 16.94 2.86
C SER A 46 -10.65 15.63 3.07
N PHE A 47 -11.08 14.99 1.98
CA PHE A 47 -11.75 13.68 2.04
C PHE A 47 -10.83 12.63 2.69
N GLU A 48 -11.20 12.15 3.87
CA GLU A 48 -10.41 11.21 4.68
C GLU A 48 -10.75 9.73 4.40
N GLY A 49 -11.51 9.49 3.37
CA GLY A 49 -11.98 8.18 2.96
C GLY A 49 -13.43 7.93 3.35
N ILE A 50 -14.02 6.89 2.77
CA ILE A 50 -15.40 6.48 3.05
C ILE A 50 -15.49 5.67 4.36
N GLY A 51 -14.37 5.17 4.86
CA GLY A 51 -14.33 4.36 6.06
C GLY A 51 -14.90 2.96 5.88
N GLU A 52 -15.51 2.46 6.93
CA GLU A 52 -16.06 1.08 6.97
C GLU A 52 -17.17 0.85 5.94
N GLU A 53 -17.87 1.89 5.49
CA GLU A 53 -18.88 1.78 4.42
C GLU A 53 -18.30 1.21 3.12
N GLY A 54 -17.00 1.36 2.88
CA GLY A 54 -16.31 0.78 1.75
C GLY A 54 -16.01 -0.71 1.86
N LEU A 55 -16.08 -1.30 3.05
CA LEU A 55 -15.78 -2.72 3.25
C LEU A 55 -16.75 -3.65 2.50
N PRO A 56 -18.08 -3.45 2.54
CA PRO A 56 -18.99 -4.22 1.71
C PRO A 56 -18.70 -4.13 0.21
N TRP A 57 -18.23 -2.98 -0.29
CA TRP A 57 -17.86 -2.83 -1.70
C TRP A 57 -16.64 -3.70 -2.06
N MET A 58 -15.66 -3.79 -1.14
CA MET A 58 -14.50 -4.66 -1.32
C MET A 58 -14.91 -6.14 -1.33
N GLN A 59 -15.83 -6.55 -0.46
CA GLN A 59 -16.39 -7.91 -0.44
C GLN A 59 -17.15 -8.24 -1.75
N ARG A 60 -17.84 -7.26 -2.33
CA ARG A 60 -18.47 -7.42 -3.64
C ARG A 60 -17.42 -7.64 -4.74
N VAL A 61 -16.30 -6.93 -4.70
CA VAL A 61 -15.19 -7.14 -5.66
C VAL A 61 -14.66 -8.57 -5.56
N GLN A 62 -14.45 -9.10 -4.35
CA GLN A 62 -14.05 -10.50 -4.17
C GLN A 62 -15.06 -11.46 -4.81
N LYS A 63 -16.34 -11.29 -4.48
CA LYS A 63 -17.43 -12.18 -4.91
C LYS A 63 -17.73 -12.08 -6.40
N GLU A 64 -17.81 -10.88 -6.95
CA GLU A 64 -18.28 -10.63 -8.32
C GLU A 64 -17.14 -10.69 -9.36
N CYS A 65 -15.91 -10.31 -8.96
CA CYS A 65 -14.77 -10.25 -9.88
C CYS A 65 -13.73 -11.36 -9.63
N GLY A 66 -13.84 -12.12 -8.54
CA GLY A 66 -12.87 -13.18 -8.19
C GLY A 66 -11.47 -12.64 -7.92
N MET A 67 -11.34 -11.40 -7.43
CA MET A 67 -10.07 -10.75 -7.16
C MET A 67 -9.78 -10.78 -5.66
N LEU A 68 -8.51 -10.89 -5.29
CA LEU A 68 -8.06 -10.55 -3.94
C LEU A 68 -8.18 -9.04 -3.73
N VAL A 69 -8.52 -8.62 -2.53
CA VAL A 69 -8.71 -7.19 -2.21
C VAL A 69 -7.72 -6.71 -1.16
N ALA A 70 -7.24 -5.49 -1.36
CA ALA A 70 -6.31 -4.84 -0.47
C ALA A 70 -6.81 -3.46 -0.04
N THR A 71 -6.55 -3.07 1.22
CA THR A 71 -6.85 -1.73 1.72
C THR A 71 -5.79 -1.21 2.67
N GLU A 72 -5.77 0.12 2.89
CA GLU A 72 -4.89 0.81 3.85
C GLU A 72 -5.43 0.66 5.27
N VAL A 73 -4.53 0.43 6.23
CA VAL A 73 -4.83 0.50 7.65
C VAL A 73 -3.86 1.45 8.34
N ALA A 74 -4.33 2.19 9.34
CA ALA A 74 -3.54 3.20 10.03
C ALA A 74 -3.59 3.08 11.58
N ASN A 75 -4.43 2.22 12.12
CA ASN A 75 -4.60 1.99 13.55
C ASN A 75 -5.26 0.62 13.80
N LYS A 76 -5.40 0.25 15.07
CA LYS A 76 -6.01 -1.00 15.51
C LYS A 76 -7.46 -1.18 15.00
N ALA A 77 -8.29 -0.13 15.09
CA ALA A 77 -9.69 -0.22 14.68
C ALA A 77 -9.83 -0.55 13.19
N HIS A 78 -8.97 0.05 12.33
CA HIS A 78 -8.93 -0.27 10.90
C HIS A 78 -8.52 -1.73 10.65
N VAL A 79 -7.54 -2.24 11.41
CA VAL A 79 -7.12 -3.65 11.32
C VAL A 79 -8.27 -4.58 11.66
N GLU A 80 -8.91 -4.36 12.81
CA GLU A 80 -10.02 -5.20 13.28
C GLU A 80 -11.20 -5.21 12.30
N ALA A 81 -11.59 -4.03 11.78
CA ALA A 81 -12.65 -3.91 10.78
C ALA A 81 -12.30 -4.61 9.47
N ALA A 82 -11.08 -4.43 8.97
CA ALA A 82 -10.61 -5.08 7.74
C ALA A 82 -10.57 -6.61 7.87
N LEU A 83 -10.05 -7.13 8.99
CA LEU A 83 -10.01 -8.56 9.26
C LEU A 83 -11.42 -9.15 9.38
N LYS A 84 -12.32 -8.49 10.08
CA LYS A 84 -13.73 -8.90 10.21
C LYS A 84 -14.44 -8.95 8.86
N ALA A 85 -14.11 -8.02 7.96
CA ALA A 85 -14.67 -7.98 6.62
C ALA A 85 -13.99 -8.98 5.64
N GLY A 86 -12.95 -9.72 6.06
CA GLY A 86 -12.26 -10.68 5.22
C GLY A 86 -11.42 -10.05 4.10
N ILE A 87 -10.81 -8.89 4.37
CA ILE A 87 -9.83 -8.29 3.44
C ILE A 87 -8.60 -9.19 3.34
N ASP A 88 -8.13 -9.44 2.10
CA ASP A 88 -7.05 -10.40 1.83
C ASP A 88 -5.65 -9.87 2.11
N ILE A 89 -5.43 -8.57 1.92
CA ILE A 89 -4.11 -7.92 2.02
C ILE A 89 -4.28 -6.57 2.70
N LEU A 90 -3.41 -6.27 3.66
CA LEU A 90 -3.34 -4.95 4.29
C LEU A 90 -2.11 -4.20 3.79
N TRP A 91 -2.22 -2.88 3.61
CA TRP A 91 -1.01 -2.06 3.52
C TRP A 91 -1.02 -0.93 4.54
N ILE A 92 0.17 -0.57 4.97
CA ILE A 92 0.42 0.52 5.91
C ILE A 92 0.96 1.71 5.12
N GLY A 93 0.29 2.85 5.25
CA GLY A 93 0.61 4.07 4.53
C GLY A 93 1.89 4.74 5.02
N ALA A 94 2.47 5.60 4.17
CA ALA A 94 3.76 6.26 4.42
C ALA A 94 3.76 7.20 5.65
N ARG A 95 2.62 7.74 6.05
CA ARG A 95 2.51 8.57 7.26
C ARG A 95 2.44 7.71 8.51
N THR A 96 1.79 6.56 8.41
CA THR A 96 1.67 5.59 9.51
C THR A 96 2.98 4.86 9.74
N SER A 97 3.66 4.42 8.68
CA SER A 97 4.97 3.73 8.78
C SER A 97 6.07 4.62 9.36
N ALA A 98 5.90 5.95 9.29
CA ALA A 98 6.79 6.93 9.92
C ALA A 98 6.57 7.08 11.45
N ASN A 99 5.54 6.45 12.01
CA ASN A 99 5.20 6.59 13.43
C ASN A 99 5.40 5.25 14.16
N PRO A 100 6.45 5.10 14.99
CA PRO A 100 6.71 3.86 15.71
C PRO A 100 5.60 3.41 16.66
N PHE A 101 4.85 4.34 17.27
CA PHE A 101 3.72 3.99 18.15
C PHE A 101 2.56 3.39 17.35
N ALA A 102 2.18 4.02 16.23
CA ALA A 102 1.16 3.49 15.35
C ALA A 102 1.55 2.12 14.77
N MET A 103 2.82 1.97 14.38
CA MET A 103 3.35 0.68 13.91
C MET A 103 3.30 -0.41 14.98
N GLN A 104 3.59 -0.08 16.24
CA GLN A 104 3.51 -1.02 17.35
C GLN A 104 2.05 -1.43 17.62
N GLU A 105 1.13 -0.47 17.64
CA GLU A 105 -0.31 -0.73 17.82
C GLU A 105 -0.85 -1.68 16.73
N ILE A 106 -0.50 -1.43 15.45
CA ILE A 106 -0.88 -2.29 14.33
C ILE A 106 -0.26 -3.68 14.48
N ALA A 107 1.03 -3.76 14.81
CA ALA A 107 1.73 -5.03 15.00
C ALA A 107 1.08 -5.87 16.12
N ASP A 108 0.73 -5.23 17.24
CA ASP A 108 0.07 -5.90 18.35
C ASP A 108 -1.34 -6.41 17.98
N SER A 109 -2.08 -5.66 17.16
CA SER A 109 -3.42 -6.08 16.69
C SER A 109 -3.40 -7.19 15.65
N LEU A 110 -2.23 -7.46 15.04
CA LEU A 110 -2.05 -8.52 14.04
C LEU A 110 -1.43 -9.80 14.63
N LYS A 111 -1.12 -9.86 15.92
CA LYS A 111 -0.56 -11.05 16.56
C LYS A 111 -1.46 -12.27 16.35
N GLY A 112 -0.88 -13.35 15.83
CA GLY A 112 -1.59 -14.60 15.54
C GLY A 112 -2.44 -14.59 14.27
N VAL A 113 -2.40 -13.51 13.49
CA VAL A 113 -3.13 -13.39 12.22
C VAL A 113 -2.21 -13.74 11.07
N ASP A 114 -2.64 -14.63 10.16
CA ASP A 114 -1.92 -14.96 8.93
C ASP A 114 -2.47 -14.18 7.74
N ILE A 115 -2.04 -12.93 7.58
CA ILE A 115 -2.42 -12.04 6.48
C ILE A 115 -1.18 -11.37 5.87
N PRO A 116 -1.10 -11.18 4.54
CA PRO A 116 -0.06 -10.37 3.94
C PRO A 116 -0.17 -8.90 4.36
N VAL A 117 0.96 -8.33 4.79
CA VAL A 117 1.05 -6.92 5.18
C VAL A 117 2.15 -6.23 4.37
N LEU A 118 1.79 -5.18 3.66
CA LEU A 118 2.69 -4.39 2.84
C LEU A 118 2.98 -3.05 3.53
N VAL A 119 4.24 -2.68 3.63
CA VAL A 119 4.65 -1.45 4.32
C VAL A 119 5.21 -0.45 3.32
N LYS A 120 4.55 0.69 3.15
CA LYS A 120 5.09 1.80 2.36
C LYS A 120 6.30 2.42 3.08
N ASN A 121 7.30 2.86 2.29
CA ASN A 121 8.37 3.67 2.87
C ASN A 121 7.81 4.91 3.57
N PRO A 122 8.46 5.39 4.65
CA PRO A 122 8.11 6.66 5.31
C PRO A 122 8.08 7.83 4.33
N VAL A 123 7.37 8.88 4.69
CA VAL A 123 7.32 10.12 3.87
C VAL A 123 8.72 10.72 3.71
N ASN A 124 9.49 10.74 4.78
CA ASN A 124 10.88 11.20 4.78
C ASN A 124 11.83 10.08 4.34
N PRO A 125 12.98 10.43 3.73
CA PRO A 125 13.98 9.45 3.27
C PRO A 125 14.79 8.89 4.45
N ASP A 126 14.19 8.01 5.21
CA ASP A 126 14.76 7.36 6.38
C ASP A 126 14.63 5.83 6.26
N LEU A 127 15.73 5.18 5.92
CA LEU A 127 15.78 3.73 5.73
C LEU A 127 15.61 2.98 7.05
N GLU A 128 16.22 3.46 8.13
CA GLU A 128 16.15 2.78 9.44
C GLU A 128 14.72 2.80 10.00
N LEU A 129 14.01 3.90 9.75
CA LEU A 129 12.61 3.99 10.13
C LEU A 129 11.72 3.01 9.32
N TRP A 130 12.04 2.80 8.04
CA TRP A 130 11.33 1.82 7.21
C TRP A 130 11.63 0.38 7.65
N ILE A 131 12.89 0.06 7.91
CA ILE A 131 13.29 -1.24 8.45
C ILE A 131 12.64 -1.49 9.81
N GLY A 132 12.69 -0.51 10.71
CA GLY A 132 12.07 -0.62 12.04
C GLY A 132 10.55 -0.88 11.97
N ALA A 133 9.84 -0.30 11.01
CA ALA A 133 8.43 -0.60 10.76
C ALA A 133 8.21 -2.07 10.36
N LEU A 134 9.03 -2.60 9.46
CA LEU A 134 8.99 -4.01 9.05
C LEU A 134 9.36 -4.96 10.19
N GLU A 135 10.40 -4.63 10.98
CA GLU A 135 10.84 -5.44 12.11
C GLU A 135 9.77 -5.55 13.20
N ARG A 136 9.03 -4.48 13.50
CA ARG A 136 7.92 -4.53 14.47
C ARG A 136 6.86 -5.56 14.07
N LEU A 137 6.48 -5.61 12.79
CA LEU A 137 5.56 -6.59 12.27
C LEU A 137 6.14 -8.00 12.31
N ASN A 138 7.40 -8.17 11.90
CA ASN A 138 8.08 -9.45 11.93
C ASN A 138 8.18 -10.00 13.36
N ASN A 139 8.52 -9.16 14.34
CA ASN A 139 8.62 -9.51 15.75
C ASN A 139 7.25 -9.86 16.35
N ALA A 140 6.17 -9.28 15.83
CA ALA A 140 4.79 -9.66 16.18
C ALA A 140 4.34 -10.99 15.56
N GLY A 141 5.18 -11.59 14.71
CA GLY A 141 4.93 -12.90 14.10
C GLY A 141 4.32 -12.85 12.69
N ILE A 142 4.23 -11.67 12.07
CA ILE A 142 3.72 -11.55 10.70
C ILE A 142 4.77 -12.11 9.72
N LYS A 143 4.43 -13.19 9.02
CA LYS A 143 5.35 -13.91 8.13
C LYS A 143 5.30 -13.45 6.67
N ARG A 144 4.16 -12.92 6.23
CA ARG A 144 3.95 -12.48 4.84
C ARG A 144 4.08 -10.98 4.74
N LEU A 145 5.33 -10.48 4.76
CA LEU A 145 5.66 -9.07 4.66
C LEU A 145 6.11 -8.71 3.25
N GLY A 146 5.86 -7.47 2.84
CA GLY A 146 6.42 -6.85 1.65
C GLY A 146 6.60 -5.36 1.85
N ALA A 147 7.46 -4.76 1.04
CA ALA A 147 7.72 -3.33 1.08
C ALA A 147 7.19 -2.64 -0.19
N ILE A 148 6.58 -1.47 -0.02
CA ILE A 148 6.11 -0.64 -1.14
C ILE A 148 6.97 0.62 -1.21
N HIS A 149 7.73 0.75 -2.30
CA HIS A 149 8.45 1.96 -2.63
C HIS A 149 7.54 2.94 -3.36
N ARG A 150 7.22 4.08 -2.73
CA ARG A 150 6.33 5.12 -3.26
C ARG A 150 7.02 6.49 -3.45
N GLY A 151 8.36 6.53 -3.34
CA GLY A 151 9.15 7.74 -3.31
C GLY A 151 9.06 8.51 -2.00
N PHE A 152 9.90 9.53 -1.87
CA PHE A 152 10.06 10.32 -0.66
C PHE A 152 9.66 11.78 -0.89
N SER A 153 9.12 12.43 0.14
CA SER A 153 8.73 13.83 0.05
C SER A 153 9.96 14.71 -0.03
N THR A 154 9.95 15.64 -0.98
CA THR A 154 10.94 16.69 -1.12
C THR A 154 10.25 18.03 -1.33
N TYR A 155 10.96 19.12 -1.13
CA TYR A 155 10.47 20.47 -1.45
C TYR A 155 10.27 20.63 -2.96
N ASP A 156 11.25 20.16 -3.75
CA ASP A 156 11.19 20.23 -5.21
C ASP A 156 10.26 19.15 -5.78
N LYS A 157 9.20 19.57 -6.47
CA LYS A 157 8.20 18.71 -7.11
C LYS A 157 8.02 18.97 -8.60
N ARG A 158 9.05 19.53 -9.26
CA ARG A 158 8.97 19.87 -10.68
C ARG A 158 8.75 18.66 -11.58
N ILE A 159 9.45 17.58 -11.31
CA ILE A 159 9.39 16.34 -12.11
C ILE A 159 8.49 15.31 -11.42
N TYR A 160 8.83 14.94 -10.20
CA TYR A 160 8.15 13.92 -9.43
C TYR A 160 7.27 14.50 -8.33
N ARG A 161 6.16 13.85 -8.04
CA ARG A 161 5.38 14.17 -6.84
C ARG A 161 6.13 13.79 -5.55
N ASN A 162 6.84 12.66 -5.60
CA ASN A 162 7.73 12.18 -4.55
C ASN A 162 8.99 11.64 -5.22
N LEU A 163 10.16 12.11 -4.80
CA LEU A 163 11.43 11.75 -5.42
C LEU A 163 11.71 10.26 -5.22
N PRO A 164 12.04 9.50 -6.27
CA PRO A 164 12.22 8.04 -6.15
C PRO A 164 13.34 7.64 -5.20
N MET A 165 14.49 8.34 -5.18
CA MET A 165 15.67 7.99 -4.35
C MET A 165 15.91 6.47 -4.33
N TRP A 166 16.06 5.87 -5.52
CA TRP A 166 16.18 4.43 -5.73
C TRP A 166 17.22 3.76 -4.84
N HIS A 167 18.32 4.45 -4.52
CA HIS A 167 19.37 3.94 -3.64
C HIS A 167 18.85 3.47 -2.27
N ILE A 168 17.77 4.08 -1.74
CA ILE A 168 17.17 3.67 -0.46
C ILE A 168 16.42 2.33 -0.64
N ALA A 169 15.65 2.18 -1.72
CA ALA A 169 14.96 0.94 -2.00
C ALA A 169 15.95 -0.21 -2.31
N ILE A 170 17.00 0.08 -3.08
CA ILE A 170 18.09 -0.86 -3.36
C ILE A 170 18.80 -1.29 -2.07
N GLU A 171 19.09 -0.36 -1.18
CA GLU A 171 19.76 -0.67 0.09
C GLU A 171 18.84 -1.49 1.02
N LEU A 172 17.52 -1.22 1.03
CA LEU A 172 16.56 -2.07 1.74
C LEU A 172 16.61 -3.51 1.21
N HIS A 173 16.54 -3.68 -0.13
CA HIS A 173 16.61 -5.00 -0.74
C HIS A 173 17.93 -5.72 -0.47
N ARG A 174 19.06 -4.98 -0.49
CA ARG A 174 20.38 -5.52 -0.13
C ARG A 174 20.44 -6.05 1.30
N ARG A 175 19.82 -5.33 2.28
CA ARG A 175 19.79 -5.74 3.68
C ARG A 175 18.80 -6.86 3.97
N ILE A 176 17.67 -6.90 3.23
CA ILE A 176 16.60 -7.89 3.42
C ILE A 176 16.26 -8.50 2.05
N PRO A 177 17.12 -9.36 1.49
CA PRO A 177 17.00 -9.83 0.10
C PRO A 177 15.76 -10.70 -0.16
N ASN A 178 15.18 -11.29 0.86
CA ASN A 178 13.97 -12.11 0.74
C ASN A 178 12.66 -11.31 0.88
N LEU A 179 12.74 -10.00 1.12
CA LEU A 179 11.56 -9.14 1.25
C LEU A 179 11.04 -8.78 -0.16
N PRO A 180 9.80 -9.14 -0.52
CA PRO A 180 9.20 -8.70 -1.77
C PRO A 180 9.13 -7.17 -1.84
N MET A 181 9.61 -6.60 -2.95
CA MET A 181 9.57 -5.17 -3.21
C MET A 181 8.50 -4.85 -4.25
N ILE A 182 7.73 -3.81 -4.01
CA ILE A 182 6.66 -3.32 -4.89
C ILE A 182 6.94 -1.85 -5.20
N CYS A 183 6.91 -1.49 -6.48
CA CYS A 183 6.96 -0.09 -6.89
C CYS A 183 5.54 0.49 -6.97
N ASP A 184 5.34 1.68 -6.39
CA ASP A 184 4.12 2.49 -6.54
C ASP A 184 4.43 3.71 -7.44
N PRO A 185 4.42 3.54 -8.76
CA PRO A 185 4.82 4.58 -9.70
C PRO A 185 3.85 5.76 -9.71
N SER A 186 2.59 5.53 -9.34
CA SER A 186 1.56 6.58 -9.31
C SER A 186 1.84 7.63 -8.24
N HIS A 187 2.34 7.21 -7.07
CA HIS A 187 2.72 8.14 -6.01
C HIS A 187 4.10 8.76 -6.23
N ILE A 188 5.01 8.06 -6.88
CA ILE A 188 6.31 8.62 -7.29
C ILE A 188 6.09 9.73 -8.32
N GLY A 189 5.47 9.40 -9.45
CA GLY A 189 5.32 10.30 -10.60
C GLY A 189 4.29 11.41 -10.37
N GLY A 190 3.13 11.05 -9.85
CA GLY A 190 1.98 11.96 -9.72
C GLY A 190 1.34 12.37 -11.06
N LYS A 191 1.88 11.88 -12.17
CA LYS A 191 1.43 12.14 -13.54
C LYS A 191 1.39 10.83 -14.33
N ARG A 192 0.39 10.70 -15.21
CA ARG A 192 0.16 9.44 -15.95
C ARG A 192 1.33 9.07 -16.87
N GLU A 193 1.95 10.06 -17.53
CA GLU A 193 3.08 9.86 -18.44
C GLU A 193 4.34 9.29 -17.78
N LEU A 194 4.47 9.44 -16.46
CA LEU A 194 5.62 8.92 -15.71
C LEU A 194 5.43 7.48 -15.21
N ILE A 195 4.22 6.90 -15.29
CA ILE A 195 3.94 5.57 -14.72
C ILE A 195 4.76 4.49 -15.43
N ALA A 196 4.68 4.41 -16.76
CA ALA A 196 5.39 3.38 -17.51
C ALA A 196 6.92 3.49 -17.40
N PRO A 197 7.53 4.67 -17.57
CA PRO A 197 8.97 4.84 -17.34
C PRO A 197 9.41 4.45 -15.93
N LEU A 198 8.65 4.80 -14.89
CA LEU A 198 8.99 4.46 -13.51
C LEU A 198 8.84 2.95 -13.24
N CYS A 199 7.83 2.31 -13.82
CA CYS A 199 7.72 0.86 -13.76
C CYS A 199 8.94 0.18 -14.40
N GLN A 200 9.36 0.65 -15.58
CA GLN A 200 10.54 0.10 -16.26
C GLN A 200 11.79 0.29 -15.42
N GLN A 201 12.05 1.49 -14.91
CA GLN A 201 13.18 1.73 -14.01
C GLN A 201 13.20 0.81 -12.80
N ALA A 202 12.04 0.61 -12.15
CA ALA A 202 11.95 -0.30 -11.02
C ALA A 202 12.27 -1.75 -11.40
N MET A 203 11.84 -2.20 -12.58
CA MET A 203 12.12 -3.54 -13.11
C MET A 203 13.60 -3.72 -13.46
N ASP A 204 14.25 -2.69 -14.00
CA ASP A 204 15.66 -2.71 -14.38
C ASP A 204 16.60 -2.72 -13.16
N LEU A 205 16.11 -2.25 -12.03
CA LEU A 205 16.84 -2.21 -10.75
C LEU A 205 16.66 -3.49 -9.90
N GLY A 206 15.79 -4.43 -10.33
CA GLY A 206 15.50 -5.68 -9.60
C GLY A 206 14.36 -5.54 -8.62
#